data_ca8435884ac1f153e9d13ea55e59fa4e
#
_entry.id   ca8435884ac1f153e9d13ea55e59fa4e
#
_cell.length_a   1.000
_cell.length_b   1.000
_cell.length_c   1.000
_cell.angle_alpha   90.00
_cell.angle_beta   90.00
_cell.angle_gamma   90.00
#
_symmetry.space_group_name_H-M   'P 1'
#
loop_
_entity.id
_entity.type
_entity.pdbx_description
1 polymer ?
#
loop_
_entity_poly.entity_id
_entity_poly.type
_entity_poly.pdbx_seq_one_letter_code
_entity_poly.pdbx_strand_id
1 'polypeptide(L)'
;MTLLRFLFLLLPIWAGCGSSSGGGGQPNNTALIGLGGILVPDSAGNVVEANFTGRPLGDLDLAVIARQGTIQKLWLTNTGVTDAGLVHLQSMPNLRVLGLARTSVTDAGLPALGDIRSLREVYLYPNRVSDNAVDALKQRLPGIKVVY
;
A
#
# COMPACT_ATOMS: atom_id res chain seq x y z
N MET A 1 -34.35 -39.04 -48.76
CA MET A 1 -34.58 -37.70 -49.26
C MET A 1 -34.89 -36.85 -48.06
N THR A 2 -33.99 -36.06 -47.65
CA THR A 2 -34.10 -34.77 -46.98
C THR A 2 -32.80 -34.51 -46.22
N LEU A 3 -31.99 -33.62 -46.75
CA LEU A 3 -30.72 -33.19 -46.21
C LEU A 3 -30.92 -32.41 -44.90
N LEU A 4 -30.30 -32.89 -43.83
CA LEU A 4 -30.18 -32.16 -42.57
C LEU A 4 -28.89 -31.31 -42.62
N ARG A 5 -29.04 -30.00 -42.88
CA ARG A 5 -27.97 -29.02 -42.84
C ARG A 5 -27.58 -28.78 -41.37
N PHE A 6 -26.40 -29.25 -40.95
CA PHE A 6 -25.75 -28.78 -39.74
C PHE A 6 -25.25 -27.36 -39.94
N LEU A 7 -25.90 -26.40 -39.30
CA LEU A 7 -25.47 -25.01 -39.22
C LEU A 7 -24.44 -24.89 -38.14
N PHE A 8 -23.16 -24.89 -38.51
CA PHE A 8 -22.07 -24.52 -37.63
C PHE A 8 -22.17 -23.00 -37.36
N LEU A 9 -22.65 -22.62 -36.17
CA LEU A 9 -22.59 -21.26 -35.68
C LEU A 9 -21.13 -20.99 -35.25
N LEU A 10 -20.38 -20.36 -36.15
CA LEU A 10 -19.10 -19.73 -35.86
C LEU A 10 -19.36 -18.52 -34.95
N LEU A 11 -19.01 -18.70 -33.67
CA LEU A 11 -18.89 -17.56 -32.77
C LEU A 11 -17.72 -16.67 -33.22
N PRO A 12 -17.90 -15.35 -33.36
CA PRO A 12 -16.80 -14.47 -33.70
C PRO A 12 -15.82 -14.42 -32.53
N ILE A 13 -14.58 -14.80 -32.79
CA ILE A 13 -13.43 -14.49 -31.94
C ILE A 13 -13.31 -12.97 -31.91
N TRP A 14 -13.69 -12.39 -30.79
CA TRP A 14 -13.53 -10.97 -30.58
C TRP A 14 -12.06 -10.68 -30.25
N ALA A 15 -11.25 -10.52 -31.28
CA ALA A 15 -9.95 -9.89 -31.23
C ALA A 15 -10.15 -8.38 -31.16
N GLY A 16 -10.53 -7.90 -29.99
CA GLY A 16 -10.58 -6.47 -29.71
C GLY A 16 -9.20 -5.98 -29.26
N CYS A 17 -8.31 -5.73 -30.22
CA CYS A 17 -7.18 -4.83 -30.01
C CYS A 17 -7.74 -3.41 -29.89
N GLY A 18 -8.17 -3.04 -28.69
CA GLY A 18 -8.48 -1.68 -28.32
C GLY A 18 -7.25 -1.05 -27.69
N SER A 19 -6.39 -0.45 -28.52
CA SER A 19 -5.40 0.51 -28.07
C SER A 19 -6.15 1.78 -27.66
N SER A 20 -6.53 1.89 -26.38
CA SER A 20 -6.88 3.18 -25.78
C SER A 20 -5.66 3.70 -25.05
N SER A 21 -4.95 4.59 -25.73
CA SER A 21 -4.02 5.53 -25.12
C SER A 21 -4.80 6.49 -24.22
N GLY A 22 -4.96 6.11 -22.96
CA GLY A 22 -5.45 6.93 -21.88
C GLY A 22 -4.48 6.76 -20.74
N GLY A 23 -3.58 7.72 -20.54
CA GLY A 23 -2.58 7.71 -19.50
C GLY A 23 -3.21 7.73 -18.11
N GLY A 24 -3.25 6.60 -17.49
CA GLY A 24 -3.58 6.33 -16.13
C GLY A 24 -3.09 4.91 -15.88
N GLY A 25 -1.78 4.76 -15.58
CA GLY A 25 -1.21 3.47 -15.27
C GLY A 25 -2.01 2.84 -14.15
N GLN A 26 -2.73 1.78 -14.46
CA GLN A 26 -3.30 0.89 -13.45
C GLN A 26 -2.17 0.54 -12.51
N PRO A 27 -2.25 0.87 -11.20
CA PRO A 27 -1.24 0.45 -10.24
C PRO A 27 -1.13 -1.07 -10.36
N ASN A 28 0.09 -1.54 -10.53
CA ASN A 28 0.34 -2.95 -10.81
C ASN A 28 0.11 -3.76 -9.53
N ASN A 29 -1.14 -4.05 -9.19
CA ASN A 29 -1.56 -4.74 -7.97
C ASN A 29 -0.94 -6.14 -7.85
N THR A 30 -0.45 -6.69 -8.97
CA THR A 30 0.21 -8.00 -9.00
C THR A 30 1.41 -8.07 -8.06
N ALA A 31 2.20 -7.00 -7.98
CA ALA A 31 3.35 -6.95 -7.06
C ALA A 31 2.90 -7.01 -5.59
N LEU A 32 1.85 -6.26 -5.22
CA LEU A 32 1.30 -6.26 -3.85
C LEU A 32 0.68 -7.62 -3.49
N ILE A 33 -0.01 -8.25 -4.44
CA ILE A 33 -0.58 -9.59 -4.27
C ILE A 33 0.55 -10.61 -4.10
N GLY A 34 1.63 -10.51 -4.86
CA GLY A 34 2.82 -11.35 -4.74
C GLY A 34 3.48 -11.26 -3.36
N LEU A 35 3.42 -10.10 -2.70
CA LEU A 35 3.85 -9.90 -1.32
C LEU A 35 2.85 -10.45 -0.28
N GLY A 36 1.73 -11.02 -0.72
CA GLY A 36 0.69 -11.59 0.13
C GLY A 36 -0.21 -10.55 0.80
N GLY A 37 -0.31 -9.35 0.23
CA GLY A 37 -1.17 -8.28 0.74
C GLY A 37 -2.66 -8.57 0.53
N ILE A 38 -3.47 -8.18 1.51
CA ILE A 38 -4.92 -8.06 1.38
C ILE A 38 -5.20 -6.62 0.94
N LEU A 39 -5.78 -6.46 -0.24
CA LEU A 39 -5.96 -5.16 -0.89
C LEU A 39 -7.44 -4.78 -0.91
N VAL A 40 -7.75 -3.53 -0.59
CA VAL A 40 -9.11 -2.98 -0.68
C VAL A 40 -9.09 -1.88 -1.75
N PRO A 41 -9.81 -2.08 -2.87
CA PRO A 41 -9.93 -1.07 -3.89
C PRO A 41 -11.06 -0.06 -3.58
N ASP A 42 -10.98 1.11 -4.18
CA ASP A 42 -12.09 2.06 -4.29
C ASP A 42 -13.05 1.70 -5.44
N SER A 43 -14.07 2.52 -5.66
CA SER A 43 -15.05 2.33 -6.75
C SER A 43 -14.44 2.44 -8.14
N ALA A 44 -13.24 3.01 -8.30
CA ALA A 44 -12.50 3.12 -9.54
C ALA A 44 -11.48 1.99 -9.74
N GLY A 45 -11.35 1.07 -8.75
CA GLY A 45 -10.42 -0.05 -8.77
C GLY A 45 -9.01 0.28 -8.27
N ASN A 46 -8.76 1.49 -7.76
CA ASN A 46 -7.46 1.84 -7.18
C ASN A 46 -7.34 1.25 -5.77
N VAL A 47 -6.19 0.69 -5.44
CA VAL A 47 -5.95 0.21 -4.07
C VAL A 47 -5.82 1.39 -3.12
N VAL A 48 -6.75 1.50 -2.18
CA VAL A 48 -6.76 2.55 -1.15
C VAL A 48 -6.38 2.04 0.24
N GLU A 49 -6.49 0.74 0.47
CA GLU A 49 -6.01 0.11 1.69
C GLU A 49 -5.24 -1.17 1.35
N ALA A 50 -4.10 -1.37 1.99
CA ALA A 50 -3.28 -2.56 1.85
C ALA A 50 -2.89 -3.09 3.23
N ASN A 51 -3.13 -4.39 3.47
CA ASN A 51 -2.83 -5.04 4.73
C ASN A 51 -1.84 -6.19 4.51
N PHE A 52 -0.67 -6.04 5.12
CA PHE A 52 0.42 -7.01 5.10
C PHE A 52 0.73 -7.58 6.50
N THR A 53 -0.20 -7.49 7.43
CA THR A 53 0.00 -7.95 8.81
C THR A 53 0.50 -9.39 8.85
N GLY A 54 1.62 -9.61 9.55
CA GLY A 54 2.23 -10.94 9.72
C GLY A 54 2.90 -11.49 8.46
N ARG A 55 3.10 -10.68 7.42
CA ARG A 55 3.84 -11.11 6.22
C ARG A 55 5.35 -10.92 6.43
N PRO A 56 6.18 -11.78 5.84
CA PRO A 56 7.64 -11.69 5.93
C PRO A 56 8.19 -10.56 5.03
N LEU A 57 7.74 -9.33 5.29
CA LEU A 57 8.18 -8.14 4.56
C LEU A 57 9.38 -7.49 5.25
N GLY A 58 10.31 -6.99 4.43
CA GLY A 58 11.43 -6.17 4.86
C GLY A 58 11.40 -4.77 4.22
N ASP A 59 12.46 -4.02 4.44
CA ASP A 59 12.55 -2.62 3.99
C ASP A 59 12.50 -2.47 2.46
N LEU A 60 13.04 -3.42 1.70
CA LEU A 60 13.02 -3.39 0.24
C LEU A 60 11.61 -3.55 -0.34
N ASP A 61 10.75 -4.28 0.35
CA ASP A 61 9.36 -4.47 -0.08
C ASP A 61 8.57 -3.16 0.04
N LEU A 62 8.94 -2.30 0.99
CA LEU A 62 8.33 -0.97 1.13
C LEU A 62 8.59 -0.09 -0.10
N ALA A 63 9.73 -0.22 -0.77
CA ALA A 63 10.00 0.49 -2.01
C ALA A 63 9.04 0.08 -3.14
N VAL A 64 8.60 -1.18 -3.16
CA VAL A 64 7.60 -1.68 -4.11
C VAL A 64 6.20 -1.17 -3.74
N ILE A 65 5.83 -1.24 -2.46
CA ILE A 65 4.54 -0.79 -1.94
C ILE A 65 4.38 0.73 -2.14
N ALA A 66 5.44 1.50 -1.92
CA ALA A 66 5.44 2.96 -2.01
C ALA A 66 5.16 3.50 -3.43
N ARG A 67 5.36 2.66 -4.47
CA ARG A 67 4.98 3.02 -5.85
C ARG A 67 3.46 3.14 -6.04
N GLN A 68 2.67 2.63 -5.10
CA GLN A 68 1.21 2.71 -5.11
C GLN A 68 0.75 3.99 -4.43
N GLY A 69 0.84 5.11 -5.14
CA GLY A 69 0.49 6.43 -4.61
C GLY A 69 -0.98 6.60 -4.20
N THR A 70 -1.85 5.66 -4.50
CA THR A 70 -3.28 5.70 -4.15
C THR A 70 -3.59 5.18 -2.75
N ILE A 71 -2.65 4.45 -2.11
CA ILE A 71 -2.85 3.86 -0.79
C ILE A 71 -3.00 4.96 0.26
N GLN A 72 -4.10 4.90 1.00
CA GLN A 72 -4.41 5.79 2.12
C GLN A 72 -4.19 5.11 3.47
N LYS A 73 -4.37 3.78 3.54
CA LYS A 73 -4.14 3.01 4.75
C LYS A 73 -3.19 1.85 4.46
N LEU A 74 -2.13 1.76 5.24
CA LEU A 74 -1.11 0.72 5.10
C LEU A 74 -0.88 0.04 6.44
N TRP A 75 -1.09 -1.28 6.48
CA TRP A 75 -0.89 -2.10 7.68
C TRP A 75 0.33 -2.99 7.50
N LEU A 76 1.35 -2.77 8.32
CA LEU A 76 2.62 -3.50 8.34
C LEU A 76 2.87 -4.15 9.70
N THR A 77 1.82 -4.38 10.47
CA THR A 77 1.90 -4.96 11.81
C THR A 77 2.57 -6.34 11.77
N ASN A 78 3.52 -6.57 12.66
CA ASN A 78 4.25 -7.83 12.78
C ASN A 78 4.95 -8.22 11.45
N THR A 79 5.73 -7.28 10.92
CA THR A 79 6.62 -7.47 9.75
C THR A 79 8.06 -7.15 10.13
N GLY A 80 9.01 -7.48 9.25
CA GLY A 80 10.44 -7.23 9.43
C GLY A 80 10.89 -5.80 9.08
N VAL A 81 9.97 -4.85 8.99
CA VAL A 81 10.26 -3.45 8.65
C VAL A 81 11.05 -2.79 9.77
N THR A 82 12.07 -2.02 9.38
CA THR A 82 12.93 -1.23 10.27
C THR A 82 12.85 0.27 9.95
N ASP A 83 13.61 1.08 10.68
CA ASP A 83 13.71 2.52 10.44
C ASP A 83 14.15 2.87 9.02
N ALA A 84 15.01 2.04 8.39
CA ALA A 84 15.53 2.27 7.05
C ALA A 84 14.43 2.18 5.98
N GLY A 85 13.43 1.30 6.17
CA GLY A 85 12.33 1.13 5.24
C GLY A 85 11.36 2.33 5.19
N LEU A 86 11.24 3.07 6.29
CA LEU A 86 10.27 4.17 6.41
C LEU A 86 10.55 5.32 5.43
N VAL A 87 11.80 5.48 5.00
CA VAL A 87 12.19 6.50 4.01
C VAL A 87 11.43 6.32 2.68
N HIS A 88 11.15 5.07 2.30
CA HIS A 88 10.40 4.78 1.07
C HIS A 88 8.96 5.29 1.12
N LEU A 89 8.35 5.34 2.31
CA LEU A 89 6.97 5.79 2.49
C LEU A 89 6.79 7.31 2.30
N GLN A 90 7.88 8.08 2.32
CA GLN A 90 7.84 9.54 2.08
C GLN A 90 7.32 9.88 0.68
N SER A 91 7.44 8.96 -0.29
CA SER A 91 6.93 9.13 -1.64
C SER A 91 5.43 8.86 -1.79
N MET A 92 4.72 8.53 -0.71
CA MET A 92 3.28 8.21 -0.72
C MET A 92 2.42 9.44 -0.38
N PRO A 93 1.87 10.14 -1.39
CA PRO A 93 1.22 11.43 -1.17
C PRO A 93 -0.13 11.33 -0.47
N ASN A 94 -0.76 10.17 -0.48
CA ASN A 94 -2.10 9.95 0.06
C ASN A 94 -2.14 9.14 1.35
N LEU A 95 -0.98 8.71 1.88
CA LEU A 95 -0.91 7.86 3.06
C LEU A 95 -1.40 8.60 4.31
N ARG A 96 -2.48 8.14 4.91
CA ARG A 96 -3.14 8.76 6.09
C ARG A 96 -3.03 7.93 7.35
N VAL A 97 -3.09 6.61 7.20
CA VAL A 97 -3.05 5.67 8.33
C VAL A 97 -1.94 4.68 8.12
N LEU A 98 -1.06 4.51 9.11
CA LEU A 98 0.08 3.61 9.05
C LEU A 98 0.15 2.74 10.31
N GLY A 99 0.03 1.43 10.11
CA GLY A 99 0.18 0.44 11.18
C GLY A 99 1.58 -0.15 11.17
N LEU A 100 2.38 0.13 12.19
CA LEU A 100 3.74 -0.36 12.39
C LEU A 100 3.89 -1.14 13.70
N ALA A 101 2.80 -1.59 14.28
CA ALA A 101 2.84 -2.34 15.53
C ALA A 101 3.67 -3.63 15.40
N ARG A 102 4.47 -3.95 16.42
CA ARG A 102 5.32 -5.15 16.42
C ARG A 102 6.27 -5.22 15.23
N THR A 103 6.91 -4.10 14.90
CA THR A 103 8.00 -4.02 13.93
C THR A 103 9.31 -3.67 14.62
N SER A 104 10.38 -3.54 13.85
CA SER A 104 11.69 -3.11 14.39
C SER A 104 11.91 -1.60 14.28
N VAL A 105 10.83 -0.82 14.21
CA VAL A 105 10.89 0.64 14.17
C VAL A 105 11.17 1.20 15.56
N THR A 106 12.10 2.15 15.62
CA THR A 106 12.56 2.84 16.82
C THR A 106 12.43 4.36 16.71
N ASP A 107 12.92 5.10 17.68
CA ASP A 107 12.98 6.56 17.66
C ASP A 107 13.68 7.12 16.42
N ALA A 108 14.66 6.39 15.87
CA ALA A 108 15.43 6.82 14.71
C ALA A 108 14.58 6.87 13.41
N GLY A 109 13.50 6.10 13.34
CA GLY A 109 12.60 6.09 12.18
C GLY A 109 11.53 7.17 12.19
N LEU A 110 11.19 7.74 13.37
CA LEU A 110 10.10 8.71 13.50
C LEU A 110 10.31 10.00 12.68
N PRO A 111 11.53 10.55 12.53
CA PRO A 111 11.78 11.69 11.66
C PRO A 111 11.32 11.45 10.22
N ALA A 112 11.50 10.24 9.66
CA ALA A 112 11.05 9.90 8.32
C ALA A 112 9.52 9.94 8.19
N LEU A 113 8.78 9.55 9.24
CA LEU A 113 7.32 9.67 9.29
C LEU A 113 6.89 11.15 9.32
N GLY A 114 7.67 12.02 9.95
CA GLY A 114 7.40 13.46 10.00
C GLY A 114 7.42 14.16 8.64
N ASP A 115 8.02 13.55 7.63
CA ASP A 115 8.07 14.07 6.27
C ASP A 115 6.84 13.66 5.44
N ILE A 116 6.04 12.69 5.90
CA ILE A 116 4.80 12.24 5.25
C ILE A 116 3.65 13.18 5.63
N ARG A 117 3.52 14.30 4.92
CA ARG A 117 2.57 15.39 5.22
C ARG A 117 1.10 14.97 5.25
N SER A 118 0.77 13.90 4.56
CA SER A 118 -0.59 13.34 4.50
C SER A 118 -0.94 12.49 5.72
N LEU A 119 0.06 12.04 6.52
CA LEU A 119 -0.14 11.12 7.63
C LEU A 119 -0.99 11.75 8.74
N ARG A 120 -1.96 11.00 9.25
CA ARG A 120 -2.91 11.42 10.29
C ARG A 120 -2.93 10.49 11.49
N GLU A 121 -2.68 9.20 11.27
CA GLU A 121 -2.65 8.21 12.33
C GLU A 121 -1.47 7.27 12.15
N VAL A 122 -0.78 6.96 13.23
CA VAL A 122 0.27 5.93 13.26
C VAL A 122 0.12 5.06 14.50
N TYR A 123 0.27 3.75 14.31
CA TYR A 123 0.19 2.73 15.35
C TYR A 123 1.55 2.10 15.55
N LEU A 124 2.19 2.35 16.69
CA LEU A 124 3.55 1.93 17.00
C LEU A 124 3.62 0.92 18.15
N TYR A 125 2.57 0.76 18.96
CA TYR A 125 2.59 -0.18 20.11
C TYR A 125 2.76 -1.64 19.65
N PRO A 126 3.63 -2.43 20.26
CA PRO A 126 4.53 -2.16 21.39
C PRO A 126 6.00 -1.92 20.98
N ASN A 127 6.25 -1.11 19.96
CA ASN A 127 7.61 -0.81 19.52
C ASN A 127 8.36 0.02 20.60
N ARG A 128 9.68 0.04 20.49
CA ARG A 128 10.54 0.80 21.42
C ARG A 128 10.68 2.24 20.95
N VAL A 129 9.64 3.04 21.20
CA VAL A 129 9.64 4.48 20.92
C VAL A 129 9.48 5.28 22.21
N SER A 130 10.21 6.37 22.34
CA SER A 130 10.18 7.26 23.49
C SER A 130 9.15 8.37 23.34
N ASP A 131 8.65 8.90 24.47
CA ASP A 131 7.75 10.05 24.49
C ASP A 131 8.37 11.26 23.75
N ASN A 132 9.68 11.49 23.93
CA ASN A 132 10.38 12.60 23.29
C ASN A 132 10.35 12.49 21.75
N ALA A 133 10.53 11.29 21.20
CA ALA A 133 10.49 11.06 19.76
C ALA A 133 9.06 11.23 19.21
N VAL A 134 8.06 10.77 19.97
CA VAL A 134 6.65 10.96 19.62
C VAL A 134 6.25 12.44 19.66
N ASP A 135 6.71 13.18 20.67
CA ASP A 135 6.45 14.63 20.76
C ASP A 135 7.11 15.39 19.62
N ALA A 136 8.34 15.03 19.23
CA ALA A 136 8.99 15.60 18.04
C ALA A 136 8.20 15.30 16.75
N LEU A 137 7.64 14.09 16.62
CA LEU A 137 6.76 13.75 15.48
C LEU A 137 5.50 14.60 15.47
N LYS A 138 4.84 14.81 16.62
CA LYS A 138 3.64 15.65 16.75
C LYS A 138 3.93 17.12 16.43
N GLN A 139 5.13 17.62 16.74
CA GLN A 139 5.56 18.96 16.35
C GLN A 139 5.69 19.11 14.82
N ARG A 140 6.17 18.07 14.12
CA ARG A 140 6.31 18.07 12.66
C ARG A 140 4.97 17.87 11.94
N LEU A 141 4.07 17.10 12.54
CA LEU A 141 2.73 16.79 12.03
C LEU A 141 1.66 17.16 13.06
N PRO A 142 1.29 18.45 13.16
CA PRO A 142 0.25 18.87 14.10
C PRO A 142 -1.07 18.14 13.86
N GLY A 143 -1.64 17.58 14.93
CA GLY A 143 -2.89 16.82 14.88
C GLY A 143 -2.76 15.34 14.50
N ILE A 144 -1.54 14.83 14.36
CA ILE A 144 -1.34 13.39 14.18
C ILE A 144 -1.76 12.63 15.45
N LYS A 145 -2.47 11.52 15.26
CA LYS A 145 -2.77 10.57 16.32
C LYS A 145 -1.70 9.49 16.34
N VAL A 146 -1.01 9.36 17.47
CA VAL A 146 0.03 8.34 17.68
C VAL A 146 -0.43 7.39 18.78
N VAL A 147 -0.47 6.10 18.47
CA VAL A 147 -0.74 5.00 19.40
C VAL A 147 0.56 4.23 19.59
N TYR A 148 1.19 4.36 20.79
CA TYR A 148 2.52 3.80 21.12
C TYR A 148 2.57 3.29 22.56
#